data_d643604f4bcd1371139e60b60f5da7fa
#
_entry.id   d643604f4bcd1371139e60b60f5da7fa
#
_cell.length_a   1.000
_cell.length_b   1.000
_cell.length_c   1.000
_cell.angle_alpha   90.00
_cell.angle_beta   90.00
_cell.angle_gamma   90.00
#
_symmetry.space_group_name_H-M   'P 1'
#
loop_
_entity.id
_entity.type
_entity.pdbx_description
1 polymer ?
#
loop_
_entity_poly.entity_id
_entity_poly.type
_entity_poly.pdbx_seq_one_letter_code
_entity_poly.pdbx_strand_id
1 'polypeptide(L)'
;SDINESAKISGSSRTFLDHQIEISKAPTLDEMWVAAAGAFSFLKLDQVDLTLSPIFPREYQPPDPFHWNNGHADHGYHKGYRFEIEYPLLVRGNQTKFLGRLSVYKYTTVVPLRHFTIRRIEQLQRELSKKIAELRVQESHSQDRARHLSPHPHTLKN
;
A
#
# COMPACT_ATOMS: atom_id res chain seq x y z
N SER A 1 27.22 12.23 -23.62
CA SER A 1 26.37 12.32 -24.79
C SER A 1 24.89 12.20 -24.41
N ASP A 2 24.06 12.85 -25.17
CA ASP A 2 22.62 12.94 -24.92
C ASP A 2 21.95 11.56 -24.93
N ILE A 3 22.45 10.66 -25.73
CA ILE A 3 21.93 9.30 -25.83
C ILE A 3 22.15 8.51 -24.52
N ASN A 4 23.30 8.65 -23.90
CA ASN A 4 23.58 7.97 -22.64
C ASN A 4 22.78 8.57 -21.47
N GLU A 5 22.58 9.87 -21.48
CA GLU A 5 21.74 10.53 -20.49
C GLU A 5 20.27 10.14 -20.65
N SER A 6 19.77 10.10 -21.88
CA SER A 6 18.42 9.63 -22.15
C SER A 6 18.22 8.17 -21.75
N ALA A 7 19.18 7.31 -22.01
CA ALA A 7 19.14 5.92 -21.58
C ALA A 7 19.21 5.78 -20.06
N LYS A 8 20.03 6.57 -19.38
CA LYS A 8 20.09 6.63 -17.92
C LYS A 8 18.77 7.12 -17.34
N ILE A 9 18.19 8.17 -17.91
CA ILE A 9 16.92 8.72 -17.46
C ILE A 9 15.80 7.72 -17.66
N SER A 10 15.71 7.07 -18.81
CA SER A 10 14.68 6.06 -19.05
C SER A 10 14.91 4.76 -18.27
N GLY A 11 16.16 4.41 -17.92
CA GLY A 11 16.48 3.26 -17.08
C GLY A 11 16.25 3.49 -15.60
N SER A 12 16.43 4.73 -15.12
CA SER A 12 16.29 5.11 -13.70
C SER A 12 14.99 5.83 -13.40
N SER A 13 14.34 6.40 -14.43
CA SER A 13 13.17 7.24 -14.28
C SER A 13 11.90 6.44 -14.57
N ARG A 14 11.39 5.80 -13.53
CA ARG A 14 10.08 5.18 -13.59
C ARG A 14 9.01 6.25 -13.54
N THR A 15 7.97 6.08 -14.35
CA THR A 15 6.80 6.95 -14.31
C THR A 15 5.87 6.52 -13.17
N PHE A 16 4.96 7.39 -12.83
CA PHE A 16 3.92 7.05 -11.86
C PHE A 16 3.10 5.83 -12.31
N LEU A 17 2.81 5.76 -13.61
CA LEU A 17 2.10 4.62 -14.19
C LEU A 17 2.86 3.30 -14.00
N ASP A 18 4.17 3.30 -14.12
CA ASP A 18 4.99 2.10 -13.89
C ASP A 18 4.79 1.55 -12.48
N HIS A 19 4.76 2.44 -11.49
CA HIS A 19 4.49 2.04 -10.10
C HIS A 19 3.06 1.52 -9.93
N GLN A 20 2.10 2.13 -10.58
CA GLN A 20 0.71 1.68 -10.57
C GLN A 20 0.58 0.26 -11.14
N ILE A 21 1.27 -0.01 -12.24
CA ILE A 21 1.29 -1.33 -12.86
C ILE A 21 1.91 -2.36 -11.91
N GLU A 22 3.00 -2.04 -11.25
CA GLU A 22 3.63 -2.93 -10.28
C GLU A 22 2.71 -3.27 -9.11
N ILE A 23 1.99 -2.28 -8.60
CA ILE A 23 1.00 -2.50 -7.55
C ILE A 23 -0.07 -3.50 -8.04
N SER A 24 -0.57 -3.29 -9.25
CA SER A 24 -1.62 -4.15 -9.81
C SER A 24 -1.17 -5.61 -10.02
N LYS A 25 0.12 -5.83 -10.23
CA LYS A 25 0.69 -7.16 -10.47
C LYS A 25 1.17 -7.86 -9.19
N ALA A 26 1.21 -7.18 -8.06
CA ALA A 26 1.74 -7.75 -6.84
C ALA A 26 0.92 -8.95 -6.38
N PRO A 27 1.54 -10.10 -6.13
CA PRO A 27 0.82 -11.30 -5.71
C PRO A 27 0.55 -11.40 -4.22
N THR A 28 1.20 -10.55 -3.42
CA THR A 28 1.05 -10.54 -1.95
C THR A 28 0.95 -9.12 -1.44
N LEU A 29 0.47 -8.97 -0.19
CA LEU A 29 0.41 -7.67 0.47
C LEU A 29 1.82 -7.07 0.65
N ASP A 30 2.81 -7.89 0.99
CA ASP A 30 4.18 -7.42 1.17
C ASP A 30 4.76 -6.89 -0.15
N GLU A 31 4.55 -7.60 -1.24
CA GLU A 31 5.01 -7.16 -2.56
C GLU A 31 4.24 -5.95 -3.06
N MET A 32 2.94 -5.88 -2.76
CA MET A 32 2.14 -4.69 -3.02
C MET A 32 2.73 -3.47 -2.29
N TRP A 33 3.11 -3.65 -1.04
CA TRP A 33 3.68 -2.55 -0.25
C TRP A 33 5.02 -2.09 -0.80
N VAL A 34 5.87 -3.02 -1.21
CA VAL A 34 7.15 -2.69 -1.86
C VAL A 34 6.91 -1.88 -3.14
N ALA A 35 5.95 -2.29 -3.95
CA ALA A 35 5.59 -1.56 -5.16
C ALA A 35 5.02 -0.17 -4.84
N ALA A 36 4.16 -0.07 -3.82
CA ALA A 36 3.61 1.20 -3.35
C ALA A 36 4.71 2.14 -2.84
N ALA A 37 5.72 1.61 -2.16
CA ALA A 37 6.85 2.38 -1.69
C ALA A 37 7.56 3.11 -2.83
N GLY A 38 7.68 2.47 -3.99
CA GLY A 38 8.21 3.11 -5.19
C GLY A 38 7.39 4.34 -5.59
N ALA A 39 6.07 4.24 -5.54
CA ALA A 39 5.18 5.37 -5.84
C ALA A 39 5.31 6.48 -4.78
N PHE A 40 5.41 6.13 -3.52
CA PHE A 40 5.59 7.13 -2.44
C PHE A 40 6.88 7.90 -2.62
N SER A 41 7.95 7.22 -2.98
CA SER A 41 9.24 7.83 -3.28
C SER A 41 9.14 8.75 -4.50
N PHE A 42 8.46 8.29 -5.54
CA PHE A 42 8.22 9.08 -6.75
C PHE A 42 7.49 10.39 -6.42
N LEU A 43 6.51 10.35 -5.53
CA LEU A 43 5.75 11.51 -5.11
C LEU A 43 6.48 12.36 -4.06
N LYS A 44 7.68 11.95 -3.65
CA LYS A 44 8.49 12.63 -2.65
C LYS A 44 7.77 12.81 -1.32
N LEU A 45 7.02 11.79 -0.93
CA LEU A 45 6.39 11.76 0.39
C LEU A 45 7.45 11.49 1.46
N ASP A 46 7.15 11.80 2.70
CA ASP A 46 8.11 11.61 3.78
C ASP A 46 7.83 10.33 4.57
N GLN A 47 6.57 10.03 4.79
CA GLN A 47 6.15 8.83 5.52
C GLN A 47 4.76 8.41 5.06
N VAL A 48 4.54 7.11 4.99
CA VAL A 48 3.22 6.54 4.72
C VAL A 48 3.02 5.32 5.61
N ASP A 49 1.89 5.27 6.27
CA ASP A 49 1.49 4.16 7.13
C ASP A 49 0.20 3.55 6.61
N LEU A 50 0.16 2.24 6.54
CA LEU A 50 -1.03 1.49 6.17
C LEU A 50 -1.42 0.59 7.34
N THR A 51 -2.60 0.84 7.89
CA THR A 51 -3.20 0.01 8.93
C THR A 51 -4.37 -0.75 8.33
N LEU A 52 -4.29 -2.06 8.35
CA LEU A 52 -5.36 -2.91 7.82
C LEU A 52 -6.36 -3.26 8.91
N SER A 53 -7.62 -3.26 8.52
CA SER A 53 -8.70 -3.74 9.37
C SER A 53 -8.57 -5.26 9.53
N PRO A 54 -8.73 -5.81 10.74
CA PRO A 54 -8.64 -7.25 10.92
C PRO A 54 -9.77 -7.98 10.17
N ILE A 55 -9.42 -9.05 9.49
CA ILE A 55 -10.38 -9.91 8.79
C ILE A 55 -11.08 -10.84 9.77
N PHE A 56 -10.38 -11.21 10.84
CA PHE A 56 -10.83 -12.18 11.84
C PHE A 56 -10.97 -11.55 13.22
N PRO A 57 -11.72 -12.17 14.13
CA PRO A 57 -11.83 -11.66 15.50
C PRO A 57 -10.45 -11.47 16.13
N ARG A 58 -10.42 -10.66 17.16
CA ARG A 58 -9.23 -10.08 17.82
C ARG A 58 -8.05 -11.01 18.12
N GLU A 59 -8.26 -12.31 18.04
CA GLU A 59 -7.20 -13.30 18.29
C GLU A 59 -6.13 -13.33 17.20
N TYR A 60 -6.47 -12.81 16.03
CA TYR A 60 -5.56 -12.69 14.90
C TYR A 60 -5.42 -11.22 14.52
N GLN A 61 -4.82 -10.45 15.40
CA GLN A 61 -4.40 -9.12 14.96
C GLN A 61 -3.27 -9.29 13.95
N PRO A 62 -3.38 -8.65 12.78
CA PRO A 62 -2.26 -8.65 11.87
C PRO A 62 -1.06 -8.07 12.58
N PRO A 63 0.14 -8.56 12.26
CA PRO A 63 1.35 -7.93 12.74
C PRO A 63 1.34 -6.46 12.38
N ASP A 64 2.26 -5.73 12.93
CA ASP A 64 2.39 -4.29 12.82
C ASP A 64 1.97 -3.71 11.48
N PRO A 65 1.35 -2.52 11.48
CA PRO A 65 0.95 -1.87 10.23
C PRO A 65 2.14 -1.70 9.30
N PHE A 66 1.88 -1.62 8.01
CA PHE A 66 2.92 -1.34 7.03
C PHE A 66 3.41 0.09 7.18
N HIS A 67 4.70 0.25 7.31
CA HIS A 67 5.35 1.55 7.44
C HIS A 67 6.33 1.77 6.31
N TRP A 68 6.35 2.97 5.81
CA TRP A 68 7.37 3.42 4.88
C TRP A 68 7.78 4.85 5.23
N ASN A 69 9.06 5.15 5.11
CA ASN A 69 9.58 6.51 5.17
C ASN A 69 10.68 6.69 4.13
N ASN A 70 11.02 7.94 3.85
CA ASN A 70 12.01 8.27 2.84
C ASN A 70 13.47 8.14 3.32
N GLY A 71 13.69 7.65 4.53
CA GLY A 71 15.03 7.54 5.13
C GLY A 71 15.53 8.83 5.76
N HIS A 72 14.84 9.94 5.57
CA HIS A 72 15.22 11.26 6.11
C HIS A 72 14.34 11.69 7.28
N ALA A 73 13.22 11.01 7.51
CA ALA A 73 12.24 11.38 8.53
C ALA A 73 12.78 11.32 9.96
N ASP A 74 13.78 10.49 10.21
CA ASP A 74 14.34 10.26 11.54
C ASP A 74 15.48 11.25 11.90
N HIS A 75 15.88 12.13 10.99
CA HIS A 75 16.94 13.08 11.26
C HIS A 75 16.45 14.41 11.88
N GLY A 76 15.48 14.29 12.69
CA GLY A 76 15.26 14.97 13.93
C GLY A 76 14.80 16.42 13.93
N TYR A 77 15.03 17.26 13.00
CA TYR A 77 14.61 18.65 13.09
C TYR A 77 14.00 19.13 11.79
N HIS A 78 12.76 18.73 11.58
CA HIS A 78 11.98 19.35 10.52
C HIS A 78 11.48 20.70 11.01
N LYS A 79 12.22 21.75 10.69
CA LYS A 79 11.72 23.12 10.82
C LYS A 79 10.63 23.29 9.75
N GLY A 80 9.38 23.03 10.12
CA GLY A 80 8.30 23.19 9.17
C GLY A 80 7.02 22.54 9.66
N TYR A 81 6.01 22.62 8.83
CA TYR A 81 4.71 22.03 9.12
C TYR A 81 4.67 20.57 8.67
N ARG A 82 4.08 19.74 9.49
CA ARG A 82 3.77 18.37 9.15
C ARG A 82 2.33 18.33 8.67
N PHE A 83 2.16 17.92 7.42
CA PHE A 83 0.84 17.60 6.90
C PHE A 83 0.57 16.13 7.05
N GLU A 84 -0.57 15.81 7.60
CA GLU A 84 -1.07 14.45 7.68
C GLU A 84 -2.40 14.39 6.94
N ILE A 85 -2.49 13.47 5.98
CA ILE A 85 -3.74 13.18 5.30
C ILE A 85 -4.06 11.73 5.55
N GLU A 86 -5.24 11.47 6.09
CA GLU A 86 -5.72 10.14 6.36
C GLU A 86 -6.81 9.76 5.36
N TYR A 87 -6.61 8.64 4.70
CA TYR A 87 -7.59 8.10 3.75
C TYR A 87 -8.16 6.78 4.26
N PRO A 88 -9.48 6.69 4.41
CA PRO A 88 -10.08 5.38 4.62
C PRO A 88 -9.99 4.55 3.35
N LEU A 89 -9.64 3.29 3.48
CA LEU A 89 -9.64 2.36 2.36
C LEU A 89 -10.96 1.60 2.36
N LEU A 90 -11.73 1.82 1.32
CA LEU A 90 -13.10 1.30 1.22
C LEU A 90 -13.27 0.50 -0.06
N VAL A 91 -14.01 -0.59 0.02
CA VAL A 91 -14.52 -1.30 -1.15
C VAL A 91 -16.00 -1.07 -1.25
N ARG A 92 -16.40 -0.51 -2.39
CA ARG A 92 -17.82 -0.29 -2.70
C ARG A 92 -18.39 -1.52 -3.39
N GLY A 93 -19.42 -2.09 -2.80
CA GLY A 93 -20.19 -3.21 -3.34
C GLY A 93 -21.61 -3.03 -2.86
N ASN A 94 -22.35 -4.13 -2.72
CA ASN A 94 -23.69 -4.11 -2.11
C ASN A 94 -23.63 -3.54 -0.69
N GLN A 95 -22.52 -3.76 0.00
CA GLN A 95 -22.20 -3.12 1.27
C GLN A 95 -20.78 -2.57 1.17
N THR A 96 -20.59 -1.34 1.62
CA THR A 96 -19.26 -0.75 1.71
C THR A 96 -18.47 -1.43 2.81
N LYS A 97 -17.32 -2.01 2.45
CA LYS A 97 -16.42 -2.63 3.41
C LYS A 97 -15.24 -1.72 3.69
N PHE A 98 -14.95 -1.55 4.97
CA PHE A 98 -13.77 -0.83 5.43
C PHE A 98 -12.58 -1.80 5.48
N LEU A 99 -11.54 -1.47 4.73
CA LEU A 99 -10.33 -2.31 4.64
C LEU A 99 -9.21 -1.85 5.56
N GLY A 100 -9.20 -0.59 5.92
CA GLY A 100 -8.13 -0.01 6.70
C GLY A 100 -7.96 1.47 6.43
N ARG A 101 -6.79 2.00 6.83
CA ARG A 101 -6.46 3.43 6.68
C ARG A 101 -5.07 3.60 6.11
N LEU A 102 -4.96 4.55 5.21
CA LEU A 102 -3.69 5.01 4.67
C LEU A 102 -3.43 6.40 5.22
N SER A 103 -2.34 6.55 5.96
CA SER A 103 -1.93 7.85 6.51
C SER A 103 -0.68 8.33 5.78
N VAL A 104 -0.78 9.50 5.20
CA VAL A 104 0.30 10.11 4.40
C VAL A 104 0.81 11.33 5.13
N TYR A 105 2.13 11.41 5.29
CA TYR A 105 2.79 12.51 5.99
C TYR A 105 3.75 13.22 5.05
N LYS A 106 3.69 14.52 5.09
CA LYS A 106 4.61 15.39 4.35
C LYS A 106 5.10 16.50 5.27
N TYR A 107 6.41 16.63 5.36
CA TYR A 107 7.03 17.72 6.07
C TYR A 107 7.35 18.82 5.06
N THR A 108 6.79 20.01 5.24
CA THR A 108 7.06 21.11 4.35
C THR A 108 7.58 22.30 5.15
N THR A 109 8.64 22.90 4.64
CA THR A 109 9.16 24.15 5.22
C THR A 109 8.54 25.37 4.57
N VAL A 110 8.21 25.30 3.29
CA VAL A 110 7.77 26.48 2.53
C VAL A 110 6.70 26.18 1.49
N VAL A 111 6.66 24.95 0.99
CA VAL A 111 5.80 24.64 -0.16
C VAL A 111 4.68 23.67 0.27
N PRO A 112 3.41 24.07 0.16
CA PRO A 112 2.31 23.16 0.42
C PRO A 112 2.31 22.02 -0.61
N LEU A 113 1.65 20.91 -0.25
CA LEU A 113 1.43 19.82 -1.20
C LEU A 113 0.73 20.35 -2.45
N ARG A 114 1.31 20.07 -3.60
CA ARG A 114 0.71 20.44 -4.87
C ARG A 114 -0.57 19.67 -5.09
N HIS A 115 -1.56 20.33 -5.65
CA HIS A 115 -2.84 19.72 -6.00
C HIS A 115 -2.66 18.45 -6.85
N PHE A 116 -1.71 18.47 -7.73
CA PHE A 116 -1.34 17.34 -8.57
C PHE A 116 -0.86 16.13 -7.75
N THR A 117 -0.07 16.35 -6.73
CA THR A 117 0.39 15.30 -5.82
C THR A 117 -0.78 14.70 -5.04
N ILE A 118 -1.67 15.54 -4.56
CA ILE A 118 -2.88 15.08 -3.84
C ILE A 118 -3.72 14.17 -4.72
N ARG A 119 -3.92 14.53 -5.98
CA ARG A 119 -4.68 13.70 -6.92
C ARG A 119 -4.02 12.33 -7.13
N ARG A 120 -2.71 12.28 -7.22
CA ARG A 120 -1.98 11.02 -7.36
C ARG A 120 -2.07 10.16 -6.11
N ILE A 121 -2.03 10.78 -4.94
CA ILE A 121 -2.24 10.07 -3.67
C ILE A 121 -3.65 9.46 -3.64
N GLU A 122 -4.66 10.19 -4.07
CA GLU A 122 -6.02 9.69 -4.15
C GLU A 122 -6.16 8.52 -5.13
N GLN A 123 -5.45 8.58 -6.27
CA GLN A 123 -5.39 7.45 -7.20
C GLN A 123 -4.74 6.22 -6.55
N LEU A 124 -3.63 6.41 -5.85
CA LEU A 124 -2.96 5.32 -5.12
C LEU A 124 -3.89 4.72 -4.06
N GLN A 125 -4.60 5.55 -3.34
CA GLN A 125 -5.55 5.08 -2.33
C GLN A 125 -6.59 4.15 -2.96
N ARG A 126 -7.14 4.51 -4.10
CA ARG A 126 -8.12 3.69 -4.80
C ARG A 126 -7.50 2.37 -5.29
N GLU A 127 -6.31 2.44 -5.85
CA GLU A 127 -5.59 1.26 -6.35
C GLU A 127 -5.21 0.31 -5.23
N LEU A 128 -4.72 0.83 -4.12
CA LEU A 128 -4.39 0.03 -2.95
C LEU A 128 -5.65 -0.62 -2.36
N SER A 129 -6.75 0.11 -2.28
CA SER A 129 -8.03 -0.44 -1.81
C SER A 129 -8.47 -1.62 -2.67
N LYS A 130 -8.43 -1.45 -3.98
CA LYS A 130 -8.80 -2.50 -4.93
C LYS A 130 -7.88 -3.72 -4.79
N LYS A 131 -6.58 -3.48 -4.71
CA LYS A 131 -5.60 -4.55 -4.62
C LYS A 131 -5.71 -5.32 -3.31
N ILE A 132 -5.86 -4.65 -2.21
CA ILE A 132 -6.06 -5.27 -0.89
C ILE A 132 -7.30 -6.16 -0.92
N ALA A 133 -8.39 -5.67 -1.48
CA ALA A 133 -9.62 -6.46 -1.60
C ALA A 133 -9.40 -7.72 -2.43
N GLU A 134 -8.71 -7.62 -3.57
CA GLU A 134 -8.37 -8.75 -4.43
C GLU A 134 -7.53 -9.80 -3.70
N LEU A 135 -6.48 -9.35 -3.01
CA LEU A 135 -5.57 -10.25 -2.29
C LEU A 135 -6.27 -10.94 -1.12
N ARG A 136 -7.18 -10.27 -0.44
CA ARG A 136 -7.96 -10.86 0.65
C ARG A 136 -8.92 -11.94 0.15
N VAL A 137 -9.52 -11.74 -0.99
CA VAL A 137 -10.38 -12.75 -1.62
C VAL A 137 -9.55 -13.99 -1.98
N GLN A 138 -8.36 -13.81 -2.55
CA GLN A 138 -7.48 -14.91 -2.90
C GLN A 138 -7.02 -15.70 -1.67
N GLU A 139 -6.67 -15.03 -0.58
CA GLU A 139 -6.33 -15.69 0.68
C GLU A 139 -7.49 -16.51 1.22
N SER A 140 -8.69 -15.97 1.20
CA SER A 140 -9.89 -16.65 1.65
C SER A 140 -10.12 -17.94 0.83
N HIS A 141 -9.98 -17.86 -0.49
CA HIS A 141 -10.12 -19.03 -1.37
C HIS A 141 -9.02 -20.06 -1.12
N SER A 142 -7.80 -19.64 -0.91
CA SER A 142 -6.68 -20.54 -0.60
C SER A 142 -6.88 -21.26 0.72
N GLN A 143 -7.38 -20.58 1.74
CA GLN A 143 -7.69 -21.17 3.03
C GLN A 143 -8.84 -22.18 2.92
N ASP A 144 -9.88 -21.86 2.17
CA ASP A 144 -11.00 -22.77 1.94
C ASP A 144 -10.55 -24.03 1.19
N ARG A 145 -9.71 -23.89 0.18
CA ARG A 145 -9.11 -25.04 -0.51
C ARG A 145 -8.28 -25.90 0.42
N ALA A 146 -7.47 -25.28 1.28
CA ALA A 146 -6.66 -26.01 2.24
C ALA A 146 -7.53 -26.79 3.23
N ARG A 147 -8.64 -26.22 3.66
CA ARG A 147 -9.60 -26.90 4.54
C ARG A 147 -10.27 -28.09 3.88
N HIS A 148 -10.61 -28.00 2.60
CA HIS A 148 -11.21 -29.08 1.84
C HIS A 148 -10.23 -30.19 1.48
N LEU A 149 -8.96 -29.87 1.36
CA LEU A 149 -7.91 -30.85 1.03
C LEU A 149 -7.33 -31.56 2.24
N SER A 150 -7.50 -31.02 3.44
CA SER A 150 -7.03 -31.64 4.67
C SER A 150 -8.03 -32.70 5.14
N PRO A 151 -7.60 -33.97 5.32
CA PRO A 151 -8.48 -34.99 5.90
C PRO A 151 -8.78 -34.59 7.35
N HIS A 152 -10.07 -34.59 7.67
CA HIS A 152 -10.49 -34.30 9.05
C HIS A 152 -10.15 -35.50 9.96
N PRO A 153 -9.47 -35.28 11.10
CA PRO A 153 -9.04 -36.35 11.96
C PRO A 153 -10.17 -37.27 12.45
N HIS A 154 -11.39 -36.76 12.56
CA HIS A 154 -12.52 -37.53 13.03
C HIS A 154 -13.14 -38.43 11.96
N THR A 155 -12.80 -38.33 10.72
CA THR A 155 -13.19 -39.29 9.69
C THR A 155 -12.40 -40.59 9.79
N LEU A 156 -11.33 -40.62 10.55
CA LEU A 156 -10.47 -41.78 10.74
C LEU A 156 -10.87 -42.63 11.95
N LYS A 157 -11.93 -42.28 12.65
CA LYS A 157 -12.37 -42.96 13.88
C LYS A 157 -13.40 -44.08 13.66
N ASN A 158 -13.52 -44.59 12.50
CA ASN A 158 -14.42 -45.71 12.24
C ASN A 158 -13.63 -47.02 12.08
#